data_040555550b5bcf3c7f5f85519c722df6
#
_entry.id   040555550b5bcf3c7f5f85519c722df6
#
_cell.length_a   1.000
_cell.length_b   1.000
_cell.length_c   1.000
_cell.angle_alpha   90.00
_cell.angle_beta   90.00
_cell.angle_gamma   90.00
#
_symmetry.space_group_name_H-M   'P 1'
#
loop_
_entity.id
_entity.type
_entity.pdbx_description
1 polymer ?
#
loop_
_entity_poly.entity_id
_entity_poly.type
_entity_poly.pdbx_seq_one_letter_code
_entity_poly.pdbx_strand_id
1 'polypeptide(L)'
;PIGAYALGIEYGLVNWSTMLNNSPLYQKQDMVIRDEDYCRKNGLMGLSDKQLRAYPNAWRSWPRNYGGNYGDHSDIPLWNGLARSLNTIAIRVGDLVGASNIFNFVYNTLQLNTLDPVNDVGLAQMVMGSQTHGVTPTALAAAFQIFYDGQYTTPHLYTRVLDRDGNIYLENNATSYQALTPDTAYVMNRLLKNVLYSSVGTAGGRYPNSNGMESFGKTGTASDEKDLWFVGGTPYYVTAVWWGYDAPYDMTKTLGKQQAKTRTCVMAWKALMEQVQADLPYKAFPSSAGVVER
;
A
#
# COMPACT_ATOMS: atom_id res chain seq x y z
N PRO A 1 0.46 2.13 3.14
CA PRO A 1 1.68 2.97 3.33
C PRO A 1 1.89 4.00 2.22
N ILE A 2 1.37 3.76 0.98
CA ILE A 2 1.67 4.63 -0.18
C ILE A 2 1.30 6.10 0.04
N GLY A 3 0.15 6.40 0.66
CA GLY A 3 -0.25 7.78 0.98
C GLY A 3 0.74 8.47 1.91
N ALA A 4 1.27 7.75 2.90
CA ALA A 4 2.29 8.28 3.81
C ALA A 4 3.60 8.63 3.08
N TYR A 5 4.10 7.70 2.24
CA TYR A 5 5.32 7.93 1.47
C TYR A 5 5.13 9.07 0.45
N ALA A 6 4.00 9.08 -0.27
CA ALA A 6 3.71 10.11 -1.26
C ALA A 6 3.70 11.51 -0.62
N LEU A 7 2.94 11.68 0.47
CA LEU A 7 2.89 12.96 1.18
C LEU A 7 4.20 13.31 1.88
N GLY A 8 4.93 12.31 2.39
CA GLY A 8 6.25 12.54 2.99
C GLY A 8 7.25 13.14 1.99
N ILE A 9 7.20 12.70 0.73
CA ILE A 9 8.01 13.24 -0.36
C ILE A 9 7.45 14.60 -0.82
N GLU A 10 6.13 14.71 -1.01
CA GLU A 10 5.45 15.92 -1.44
C GLU A 10 5.72 17.11 -0.52
N TYR A 11 5.76 16.85 0.78
CA TYR A 11 6.04 17.87 1.80
C TYR A 11 7.56 18.08 2.07
N GLY A 12 8.44 17.35 1.36
CA GLY A 12 9.88 17.44 1.56
C GLY A 12 10.37 16.90 2.92
N LEU A 13 9.55 16.10 3.60
CA LEU A 13 9.91 15.50 4.90
C LEU A 13 10.87 14.32 4.77
N VAL A 14 10.78 13.60 3.67
CA VAL A 14 11.64 12.47 3.33
C VAL A 14 11.97 12.47 1.84
N ASN A 15 13.05 11.80 1.47
CA ASN A 15 13.45 11.56 0.09
C ASN A 15 13.91 10.11 -0.09
N TRP A 16 14.33 9.74 -1.30
CA TRP A 16 14.81 8.41 -1.65
C TRP A 16 15.84 7.83 -0.67
N SER A 17 16.80 8.64 -0.25
CA SER A 17 17.96 8.24 0.56
C SER A 17 17.77 8.48 2.06
N THR A 18 16.62 9.02 2.49
CA THR A 18 16.37 9.29 3.91
C THR A 18 16.58 8.02 4.73
N MET A 19 17.47 8.08 5.71
CA MET A 19 17.77 6.99 6.61
C MET A 19 16.81 6.98 7.79
N LEU A 20 16.15 5.85 8.03
CA LEU A 20 15.17 5.67 9.09
C LEU A 20 15.46 4.39 9.87
N ASN A 21 15.34 4.48 11.17
CA ASN A 21 15.63 3.38 12.07
C ASN A 21 14.60 2.23 11.95
N ASN A 22 15.09 1.00 11.80
CA ASN A 22 14.27 -0.21 11.69
C ASN A 22 13.87 -0.81 13.05
N SER A 23 13.75 0.01 14.09
CA SER A 23 13.20 -0.41 15.39
C SER A 23 11.71 -0.09 15.49
N PRO A 24 10.95 -0.79 16.33
CA PRO A 24 9.61 -0.38 16.71
C PRO A 24 9.59 1.07 17.21
N LEU A 25 8.50 1.78 16.96
CA LEU A 25 8.28 3.12 17.49
C LEU A 25 8.06 3.06 19.03
N TYR A 26 7.29 2.05 19.46
CA TYR A 26 7.08 1.74 20.88
C TYR A 26 7.70 0.38 21.20
N GLN A 27 8.52 0.33 22.21
CA GLN A 27 9.14 -0.91 22.69
C GLN A 27 8.22 -1.59 23.73
N LYS A 28 8.34 -2.91 23.87
CA LYS A 28 7.54 -3.70 24.85
C LYS A 28 7.72 -3.20 26.29
N GLN A 29 8.91 -2.75 26.64
CA GLN A 29 9.22 -2.20 27.95
C GLN A 29 8.51 -0.88 28.25
N ASP A 30 8.03 -0.17 27.22
CA ASP A 30 7.27 1.08 27.42
C ASP A 30 5.87 0.83 27.98
N MET A 31 5.38 -0.42 27.86
CA MET A 31 4.06 -0.85 28.35
C MET A 31 2.92 0.05 27.87
N VAL A 32 2.92 0.40 26.60
CA VAL A 32 1.90 1.28 25.97
C VAL A 32 1.00 0.58 24.95
N ILE A 33 1.47 -0.50 24.33
CA ILE A 33 0.68 -1.24 23.35
C ILE A 33 0.31 -2.60 23.92
N ARG A 34 -1.00 -2.80 24.14
CA ARG A 34 -1.51 -4.10 24.61
C ARG A 34 -1.32 -5.18 23.54
N ASP A 35 -0.92 -6.36 23.99
CA ASP A 35 -1.04 -7.60 23.21
C ASP A 35 -2.41 -8.22 23.49
N GLU A 36 -3.40 -7.87 22.71
CA GLU A 36 -4.77 -8.33 22.91
C GLU A 36 -4.90 -9.84 22.76
N ASP A 37 -4.11 -10.48 21.89
CA ASP A 37 -4.13 -11.93 21.72
C ASP A 37 -3.61 -12.63 22.95
N TYR A 38 -2.53 -12.12 23.53
CA TYR A 38 -2.03 -12.62 24.80
C TYR A 38 -3.06 -12.41 25.92
N CYS A 39 -3.64 -11.20 26.00
CA CYS A 39 -4.66 -10.88 27.02
C CYS A 39 -5.89 -11.78 26.91
N ARG A 40 -6.37 -12.02 25.69
CA ARG A 40 -7.52 -12.91 25.45
C ARG A 40 -7.21 -14.35 25.86
N LYS A 41 -6.07 -14.88 25.45
CA LYS A 41 -5.65 -16.27 25.77
C LYS A 41 -5.46 -16.50 27.26
N ASN A 42 -5.12 -15.46 28.01
CA ASN A 42 -4.82 -15.55 29.45
C ASN A 42 -5.93 -14.97 30.35
N GLY A 43 -7.11 -14.65 29.80
CA GLY A 43 -8.25 -14.12 30.58
C GLY A 43 -8.03 -12.73 31.15
N LEU A 44 -7.15 -11.92 30.53
CA LEU A 44 -6.76 -10.60 31.05
C LEU A 44 -7.50 -9.43 30.39
N MET A 45 -8.47 -9.70 29.51
CA MET A 45 -9.17 -8.66 28.72
C MET A 45 -9.92 -7.60 29.58
N GLY A 46 -10.40 -7.99 30.75
CA GLY A 46 -11.10 -7.10 31.68
C GLY A 46 -10.20 -6.23 32.55
N LEU A 47 -8.88 -6.39 32.47
CA LEU A 47 -7.96 -5.65 33.31
C LEU A 47 -7.66 -4.27 32.71
N SER A 48 -7.54 -3.26 33.58
CA SER A 48 -7.03 -1.93 33.21
C SER A 48 -5.54 -1.97 32.89
N ASP A 49 -5.01 -0.96 32.19
CA ASP A 49 -3.58 -0.85 31.89
C ASP A 49 -2.71 -0.85 33.15
N LYS A 50 -3.20 -0.21 34.24
CA LYS A 50 -2.51 -0.22 35.53
C LYS A 50 -2.35 -1.63 36.08
N GLN A 51 -3.38 -2.46 35.98
CA GLN A 51 -3.35 -3.85 36.42
C GLN A 51 -2.50 -4.72 35.49
N LEU A 52 -2.57 -4.48 34.18
CA LEU A 52 -1.78 -5.20 33.18
C LEU A 52 -0.29 -4.96 33.28
N ARG A 53 0.19 -3.90 33.95
CA ARG A 53 1.63 -3.69 34.20
C ARG A 53 2.27 -4.82 35.03
N ALA A 54 1.49 -5.57 35.79
CA ALA A 54 1.95 -6.79 36.47
C ALA A 54 2.21 -7.96 35.52
N TYR A 55 1.81 -7.86 34.25
CA TYR A 55 1.93 -8.90 33.23
C TYR A 55 2.79 -8.39 32.05
N PRO A 56 4.12 -8.48 32.11
CA PRO A 56 4.98 -7.94 31.04
C PRO A 56 4.70 -8.51 29.64
N ASN A 57 4.17 -9.73 29.55
CA ASN A 57 3.79 -10.36 28.29
C ASN A 57 2.46 -9.86 27.73
N ALA A 58 1.67 -9.10 28.49
CA ALA A 58 0.49 -8.39 28.00
C ALA A 58 0.80 -7.15 27.14
N TRP A 59 2.08 -6.87 26.92
CA TRP A 59 2.57 -5.72 26.16
C TRP A 59 3.44 -6.17 25.01
N ARG A 60 3.35 -5.44 23.87
CA ARG A 60 4.12 -5.74 22.67
C ARG A 60 4.79 -4.50 22.10
N SER A 61 5.89 -4.73 21.40
CA SER A 61 6.51 -3.70 20.57
C SER A 61 5.64 -3.39 19.33
N TRP A 62 5.59 -2.13 18.91
CA TRP A 62 4.80 -1.68 17.77
C TRP A 62 5.54 -0.58 16.97
N PRO A 63 5.43 -0.55 15.62
CA PRO A 63 4.80 -1.58 14.79
C PRO A 63 5.64 -2.86 14.72
N ARG A 64 5.02 -3.96 14.31
CA ARG A 64 5.71 -5.22 14.09
C ARG A 64 5.92 -5.42 12.58
N ASN A 65 7.16 -5.68 12.17
CA ASN A 65 7.44 -6.11 10.80
C ASN A 65 6.89 -7.51 10.55
N TYR A 66 6.56 -7.84 9.29
CA TYR A 66 6.15 -9.19 8.93
C TYR A 66 7.22 -10.21 9.37
N GLY A 67 6.77 -11.28 10.02
CA GLY A 67 7.67 -12.26 10.63
C GLY A 67 8.38 -11.79 11.92
N GLY A 68 8.12 -10.56 12.39
CA GLY A 68 8.70 -10.04 13.65
C GLY A 68 10.20 -9.72 13.57
N ASN A 69 10.76 -9.62 12.38
CA ASN A 69 12.20 -9.37 12.21
C ASN A 69 12.48 -7.87 12.01
N TYR A 70 13.35 -7.33 12.84
CA TYR A 70 13.83 -5.94 12.79
C TYR A 70 15.29 -5.85 12.31
N GLY A 71 15.92 -6.98 11.94
CA GLY A 71 17.35 -7.04 11.65
C GLY A 71 18.19 -6.72 12.88
N ASP A 72 19.23 -5.93 12.68
CA ASP A 72 20.13 -5.41 13.72
C ASP A 72 19.65 -4.07 14.32
N HIS A 73 18.41 -3.66 14.05
CA HIS A 73 17.84 -2.37 14.43
C HIS A 73 18.58 -1.14 13.85
N SER A 74 19.32 -1.33 12.78
CA SER A 74 20.06 -0.24 12.11
C SER A 74 19.13 0.69 11.31
N ASP A 75 19.67 1.83 10.95
CA ASP A 75 19.04 2.74 10.00
C ASP A 75 19.14 2.15 8.59
N ILE A 76 18.05 2.26 7.84
CA ILE A 76 17.97 1.80 6.47
C ILE A 76 17.39 2.89 5.57
N PRO A 77 17.81 2.97 4.31
CA PRO A 77 17.28 3.97 3.40
C PRO A 77 15.81 3.72 3.06
N LEU A 78 15.07 4.80 2.84
CA LEU A 78 13.63 4.81 2.57
C LEU A 78 13.24 3.81 1.47
N TRP A 79 13.98 3.80 0.35
CA TRP A 79 13.73 2.90 -0.77
C TRP A 79 13.75 1.43 -0.38
N ASN A 80 14.70 1.05 0.49
CA ASN A 80 14.84 -0.33 0.97
C ASN A 80 13.68 -0.70 1.90
N GLY A 81 13.30 0.22 2.79
CA GLY A 81 12.16 0.04 3.70
C GLY A 81 10.85 -0.18 2.95
N LEU A 82 10.60 0.60 1.88
CA LEU A 82 9.41 0.45 1.04
C LEU A 82 9.46 -0.85 0.21
N ALA A 83 10.61 -1.18 -0.39
CA ALA A 83 10.78 -2.40 -1.19
C ALA A 83 10.53 -3.67 -0.36
N ARG A 84 11.03 -3.71 0.87
CA ARG A 84 10.84 -4.80 1.83
C ARG A 84 9.49 -4.73 2.57
N SER A 85 8.71 -3.65 2.35
CA SER A 85 7.43 -3.43 3.03
C SER A 85 7.54 -3.43 4.56
N LEU A 86 8.57 -2.76 5.11
CA LEU A 86 8.81 -2.70 6.55
C LEU A 86 7.82 -1.73 7.22
N ASN A 87 7.06 -2.26 8.17
CA ASN A 87 6.08 -1.48 8.92
C ASN A 87 6.73 -0.39 9.77
N THR A 88 7.91 -0.66 10.33
CA THR A 88 8.69 0.31 11.13
C THR A 88 9.02 1.56 10.34
N ILE A 89 9.47 1.40 9.10
CA ILE A 89 9.82 2.53 8.22
C ILE A 89 8.55 3.25 7.77
N ALA A 90 7.52 2.50 7.35
CA ALA A 90 6.25 3.09 6.92
C ALA A 90 5.60 3.93 8.03
N ILE A 91 5.57 3.43 9.26
CA ILE A 91 5.00 4.14 10.41
C ILE A 91 5.80 5.41 10.75
N ARG A 92 7.14 5.38 10.68
CA ARG A 92 7.95 6.58 10.91
C ARG A 92 7.67 7.67 9.88
N VAL A 93 7.52 7.30 8.61
CA VAL A 93 7.11 8.25 7.57
C VAL A 93 5.68 8.77 7.84
N GLY A 94 4.77 7.88 8.20
CA GLY A 94 3.39 8.27 8.53
C GLY A 94 3.29 9.16 9.77
N ASP A 95 4.13 8.96 10.76
CA ASP A 95 4.22 9.80 11.95
C ASP A 95 4.71 11.21 11.62
N LEU A 96 5.73 11.33 10.75
CA LEU A 96 6.21 12.62 10.25
C LEU A 96 5.13 13.39 9.47
N VAL A 97 4.33 12.70 8.66
CA VAL A 97 3.25 13.31 7.85
C VAL A 97 2.02 13.62 8.70
N GLY A 98 1.73 12.78 9.68
CA GLY A 98 0.52 12.83 10.49
C GLY A 98 -0.67 12.06 9.88
N ALA A 99 -1.30 11.23 10.70
CA ALA A 99 -2.39 10.34 10.28
C ALA A 99 -3.58 11.10 9.64
N SER A 100 -3.94 12.27 10.18
CA SER A 100 -5.03 13.09 9.65
C SER A 100 -4.73 13.63 8.24
N ASN A 101 -3.49 14.04 7.97
CA ASN A 101 -3.09 14.49 6.64
C ASN A 101 -3.16 13.34 5.63
N ILE A 102 -2.70 12.14 6.02
CA ILE A 102 -2.79 10.95 5.19
C ILE A 102 -4.26 10.59 4.94
N PHE A 103 -5.10 10.61 5.98
CA PHE A 103 -6.53 10.33 5.83
C PHE A 103 -7.19 11.31 4.85
N ASN A 104 -6.99 12.62 5.04
CA ASN A 104 -7.55 13.64 4.17
C ASN A 104 -7.12 13.46 2.71
N PHE A 105 -5.87 13.12 2.48
CA PHE A 105 -5.37 12.85 1.14
C PHE A 105 -6.03 11.63 0.51
N VAL A 106 -6.04 10.49 1.19
CA VAL A 106 -6.58 9.26 0.60
C VAL A 106 -8.10 9.28 0.51
N TYR A 107 -8.80 9.93 1.45
CA TYR A 107 -10.26 10.02 1.48
C TYR A 107 -10.79 11.08 0.50
N ASN A 108 -10.29 12.32 0.60
CA ASN A 108 -10.80 13.44 -0.20
C ASN A 108 -10.15 13.52 -1.58
N THR A 109 -8.80 13.36 -1.66
CA THR A 109 -8.08 13.52 -2.94
C THR A 109 -8.10 12.23 -3.76
N LEU A 110 -7.90 11.07 -3.16
CA LEU A 110 -7.93 9.79 -3.89
C LEU A 110 -9.28 9.07 -3.84
N GLN A 111 -10.29 9.70 -3.23
CA GLN A 111 -11.68 9.23 -3.19
C GLN A 111 -11.86 7.80 -2.68
N LEU A 112 -11.07 7.39 -1.68
CA LEU A 112 -11.25 6.09 -1.00
C LEU A 112 -12.42 6.17 -0.03
N ASN A 113 -13.64 6.27 -0.56
CA ASN A 113 -14.88 6.62 0.16
C ASN A 113 -15.41 5.51 1.09
N THR A 114 -14.78 4.34 1.12
CA THR A 114 -15.12 3.25 2.05
C THR A 114 -14.44 3.40 3.41
N LEU A 115 -13.51 4.35 3.56
CA LEU A 115 -12.85 4.63 4.83
C LEU A 115 -13.81 5.28 5.83
N ASP A 116 -13.70 4.87 7.08
CA ASP A 116 -14.49 5.44 8.19
C ASP A 116 -13.78 6.70 8.75
N PRO A 117 -14.41 7.90 8.65
CA PRO A 117 -13.76 9.14 9.10
C PRO A 117 -13.60 9.25 10.62
N VAL A 118 -14.17 8.34 11.40
CA VAL A 118 -14.00 8.29 12.86
C VAL A 118 -12.96 7.24 13.26
N ASN A 119 -13.05 6.05 12.68
CA ASN A 119 -12.27 4.90 13.13
C ASN A 119 -10.97 4.70 12.34
N ASP A 120 -10.88 5.23 11.10
CA ASP A 120 -9.72 5.00 10.24
C ASP A 120 -8.66 6.12 10.28
N VAL A 121 -8.87 7.17 11.09
CA VAL A 121 -7.90 8.28 11.25
C VAL A 121 -6.81 7.90 12.26
N GLY A 122 -5.98 6.94 11.93
CA GLY A 122 -4.88 6.48 12.79
C GLY A 122 -3.71 5.96 11.97
N LEU A 123 -2.51 5.92 12.57
CA LEU A 123 -1.31 5.43 11.88
C LEU A 123 -1.44 3.98 11.43
N ALA A 124 -2.01 3.12 12.27
CA ALA A 124 -2.23 1.71 11.91
C ALA A 124 -3.17 1.58 10.70
N GLN A 125 -4.27 2.32 10.69
CA GLN A 125 -5.27 2.29 9.63
C GLN A 125 -4.71 2.88 8.33
N MET A 126 -4.12 4.07 8.40
CA MET A 126 -3.66 4.79 7.20
C MET A 126 -2.36 4.26 6.63
N VAL A 127 -1.46 3.75 7.47
CA VAL A 127 -0.11 3.36 7.05
C VAL A 127 0.02 1.86 6.86
N MET A 128 -0.55 1.05 7.76
CA MET A 128 -0.45 -0.42 7.66
C MET A 128 -1.66 -1.06 6.97
N GLY A 129 -2.76 -0.31 6.77
CA GLY A 129 -3.94 -0.81 6.09
C GLY A 129 -4.93 -1.57 6.99
N SER A 130 -4.94 -1.26 8.29
CA SER A 130 -5.88 -1.87 9.26
C SER A 130 -7.22 -1.11 9.27
N GLN A 131 -7.79 -0.85 8.08
CA GLN A 131 -9.04 -0.12 7.94
C GLN A 131 -10.26 -0.92 8.39
N THR A 132 -11.31 -0.20 8.80
CA THR A 132 -12.57 -0.78 9.32
C THR A 132 -13.30 -1.59 8.27
N HIS A 133 -13.46 -1.03 7.05
CA HIS A 133 -14.19 -1.67 5.94
C HIS A 133 -13.28 -2.04 4.76
N GLY A 134 -12.00 -1.63 4.79
CA GLY A 134 -11.09 -1.81 3.68
C GLY A 134 -11.40 -0.92 2.48
N VAL A 135 -10.89 -1.29 1.30
CA VAL A 135 -11.05 -0.54 0.05
C VAL A 135 -11.38 -1.49 -1.09
N THR A 136 -12.08 -0.98 -2.12
CA THR A 136 -12.36 -1.78 -3.31
C THR A 136 -11.14 -1.85 -4.24
N PRO A 137 -10.99 -2.95 -5.03
CA PRO A 137 -9.92 -3.04 -6.03
C PRO A 137 -9.93 -1.88 -7.03
N THR A 138 -11.12 -1.47 -7.48
CA THR A 138 -11.26 -0.34 -8.42
C THR A 138 -10.76 0.98 -7.82
N ALA A 139 -11.17 1.30 -6.59
CA ALA A 139 -10.73 2.52 -5.92
C ALA A 139 -9.21 2.51 -5.67
N LEU A 140 -8.66 1.35 -5.30
CA LEU A 140 -7.22 1.23 -5.06
C LEU A 140 -6.41 1.31 -6.36
N ALA A 141 -6.88 0.71 -7.47
CA ALA A 141 -6.26 0.88 -8.78
C ALA A 141 -6.30 2.34 -9.23
N ALA A 142 -7.44 3.02 -9.05
CA ALA A 142 -7.58 4.44 -9.33
C ALA A 142 -6.61 5.30 -8.50
N ALA A 143 -6.41 4.98 -7.22
CA ALA A 143 -5.44 5.68 -6.37
C ALA A 143 -4.00 5.52 -6.85
N PHE A 144 -3.63 4.38 -7.44
CA PHE A 144 -2.26 4.13 -7.91
C PHE A 144 -1.91 4.80 -9.25
N GLN A 145 -2.90 5.29 -10.02
CA GLN A 145 -2.63 5.99 -11.29
C GLN A 145 -1.80 7.26 -11.09
N ILE A 146 -1.88 7.90 -9.92
CA ILE A 146 -1.12 9.12 -9.59
C ILE A 146 0.39 8.93 -9.68
N PHE A 147 0.89 7.69 -9.63
CA PHE A 147 2.32 7.40 -9.76
C PHE A 147 2.80 7.33 -11.22
N TYR A 148 1.96 7.66 -12.18
CA TYR A 148 2.36 7.90 -13.56
C TYR A 148 2.90 9.34 -13.75
N ASP A 149 2.09 10.34 -13.42
CA ASP A 149 2.41 11.77 -13.63
C ASP A 149 1.84 12.70 -12.54
N GLY A 150 1.29 12.15 -11.47
CA GLY A 150 0.68 12.86 -10.35
C GLY A 150 -0.81 13.15 -10.54
N GLN A 151 -1.40 12.84 -11.70
CA GLN A 151 -2.83 13.07 -11.95
C GLN A 151 -3.70 11.95 -11.40
N TYR A 152 -4.85 12.33 -10.86
CA TYR A 152 -5.92 11.41 -10.49
C TYR A 152 -7.10 11.62 -11.43
N THR A 153 -7.62 10.53 -12.00
CA THR A 153 -8.83 10.51 -12.80
C THR A 153 -9.88 9.66 -12.11
N THR A 154 -11.07 10.21 -11.92
CA THR A 154 -12.20 9.50 -11.29
C THR A 154 -12.54 8.23 -12.08
N PRO A 155 -12.56 7.05 -11.42
CA PRO A 155 -12.93 5.80 -12.10
C PRO A 155 -14.37 5.82 -12.56
N HIS A 156 -14.62 5.25 -13.74
CA HIS A 156 -15.95 5.14 -14.35
C HIS A 156 -16.10 3.80 -15.06
N LEU A 157 -17.33 3.32 -15.14
CA LEU A 157 -17.66 2.01 -15.73
C LEU A 157 -18.03 2.11 -17.20
N TYR A 158 -18.39 3.31 -17.68
CA TYR A 158 -18.75 3.56 -19.08
C TYR A 158 -18.32 4.99 -19.46
N THR A 159 -18.05 5.19 -20.72
CA THR A 159 -17.82 6.52 -21.30
C THR A 159 -19.09 7.03 -21.95
N ARG A 160 -19.86 6.13 -22.59
CA ARG A 160 -21.07 6.51 -23.33
C ARG A 160 -22.04 5.33 -23.38
N VAL A 161 -23.32 5.63 -23.24
CA VAL A 161 -24.44 4.73 -23.49
C VAL A 161 -25.25 5.30 -24.65
N LEU A 162 -25.49 4.49 -25.69
CA LEU A 162 -26.27 4.87 -26.85
C LEU A 162 -27.68 4.25 -26.79
N ASP A 163 -28.68 4.96 -27.33
CA ASP A 163 -29.99 4.40 -27.56
C ASP A 163 -30.00 3.48 -28.81
N ARG A 164 -31.18 2.97 -29.19
CA ARG A 164 -31.33 2.07 -30.35
C ARG A 164 -31.05 2.73 -31.68
N ASP A 165 -31.17 4.06 -31.74
CA ASP A 165 -30.98 4.86 -32.95
C ASP A 165 -29.56 5.43 -33.04
N GLY A 166 -28.71 5.11 -32.06
CA GLY A 166 -27.32 5.54 -32.01
C GLY A 166 -27.10 6.92 -31.38
N ASN A 167 -28.14 7.53 -30.82
CA ASN A 167 -28.01 8.79 -30.09
C ASN A 167 -27.42 8.56 -28.71
N ILE A 168 -26.69 9.56 -28.18
CA ILE A 168 -26.13 9.52 -26.84
C ILE A 168 -27.26 9.61 -25.82
N TYR A 169 -27.50 8.53 -25.06
CA TYR A 169 -28.43 8.47 -23.94
C TYR A 169 -27.79 8.94 -22.63
N LEU A 170 -26.56 8.50 -22.36
CA LEU A 170 -25.73 8.92 -21.23
C LEU A 170 -24.30 9.12 -21.70
N GLU A 171 -23.67 10.14 -21.17
CA GLU A 171 -22.24 10.37 -21.34
C GLU A 171 -21.60 10.61 -19.97
N ASN A 172 -20.44 9.97 -19.74
CA ASN A 172 -19.69 10.11 -18.52
C ASN A 172 -18.30 10.68 -18.86
N ASN A 173 -18.10 11.95 -18.52
CA ASN A 173 -16.83 12.64 -18.68
C ASN A 173 -16.03 12.49 -17.38
N ALA A 174 -14.99 11.66 -17.41
CA ALA A 174 -14.10 11.49 -16.27
C ALA A 174 -13.48 12.83 -15.86
N THR A 175 -13.49 13.11 -14.55
CA THR A 175 -12.82 14.30 -14.01
C THR A 175 -11.37 13.92 -13.64
N SER A 176 -10.43 14.76 -14.10
CA SER A 176 -9.01 14.61 -13.77
C SER A 176 -8.48 15.85 -13.08
N TYR A 177 -7.59 15.67 -12.12
CA TYR A 177 -6.90 16.76 -11.41
C TYR A 177 -5.54 16.32 -10.89
N GLN A 178 -4.66 17.29 -10.62
CA GLN A 178 -3.34 17.04 -10.06
C GLN A 178 -3.45 16.71 -8.57
N ALA A 179 -3.12 15.48 -8.21
CA ALA A 179 -3.14 14.99 -6.82
C ALA A 179 -1.76 15.06 -6.15
N LEU A 180 -0.69 14.94 -6.92
CA LEU A 180 0.71 15.07 -6.50
C LEU A 180 1.48 15.86 -7.54
N THR A 181 2.58 16.48 -7.15
CA THR A 181 3.51 17.06 -8.14
C THR A 181 4.10 15.96 -9.03
N PRO A 182 4.45 16.26 -10.31
CA PRO A 182 5.13 15.30 -11.18
C PRO A 182 6.43 14.78 -10.59
N ASP A 183 7.16 15.60 -9.82
CA ASP A 183 8.40 15.21 -9.14
C ASP A 183 8.15 14.12 -8.09
N THR A 184 7.13 14.31 -7.25
CA THR A 184 6.72 13.30 -6.26
C THR A 184 6.24 12.02 -6.92
N ALA A 185 5.43 12.12 -7.98
CA ALA A 185 4.95 10.97 -8.74
C ALA A 185 6.13 10.17 -9.32
N TYR A 186 7.12 10.85 -9.89
CA TYR A 186 8.33 10.24 -10.43
C TYR A 186 9.12 9.50 -9.35
N VAL A 187 9.41 10.14 -8.21
CA VAL A 187 10.15 9.52 -7.11
C VAL A 187 9.40 8.31 -6.56
N MET A 188 8.08 8.43 -6.37
CA MET A 188 7.24 7.33 -5.91
C MET A 188 7.20 6.17 -6.90
N ASN A 189 7.11 6.45 -8.21
CA ASN A 189 7.19 5.42 -9.25
C ASN A 189 8.49 4.61 -9.13
N ARG A 190 9.65 5.31 -9.01
CA ARG A 190 10.96 4.69 -8.83
C ARG A 190 11.05 3.87 -7.55
N LEU A 191 10.51 4.36 -6.44
CA LEU A 191 10.44 3.62 -5.18
C LEU A 191 9.63 2.33 -5.34
N LEU A 192 8.46 2.40 -5.99
CA LEU A 192 7.57 1.25 -6.22
C LEU A 192 8.13 0.25 -7.24
N LYS A 193 8.97 0.69 -8.18
CA LYS A 193 9.73 -0.22 -9.07
C LYS A 193 10.63 -1.16 -8.27
N ASN A 194 11.25 -0.70 -7.18
CA ASN A 194 12.11 -1.56 -6.36
C ASN A 194 11.38 -2.73 -5.70
N VAL A 195 10.07 -2.64 -5.52
CA VAL A 195 9.25 -3.77 -5.03
C VAL A 195 9.29 -4.96 -6.00
N LEU A 196 9.41 -4.67 -7.30
CA LEU A 196 9.44 -5.67 -8.40
C LEU A 196 10.84 -6.04 -8.84
N TYR A 197 11.75 -5.06 -8.93
CA TYR A 197 13.07 -5.24 -9.59
C TYR A 197 14.22 -5.46 -8.60
N SER A 198 14.09 -4.98 -7.36
CA SER A 198 15.13 -5.17 -6.36
C SER A 198 15.15 -6.62 -5.83
N SER A 199 16.34 -7.12 -5.52
CA SER A 199 16.53 -8.44 -4.88
C SER A 199 15.88 -8.53 -3.49
N VAL A 200 15.68 -7.38 -2.82
CA VAL A 200 15.01 -7.31 -1.52
C VAL A 200 13.51 -7.03 -1.64
N GLY A 201 13.00 -6.79 -2.85
CA GLY A 201 11.60 -6.46 -3.10
C GLY A 201 10.65 -7.61 -2.82
N THR A 202 9.49 -7.32 -2.23
CA THR A 202 8.49 -8.33 -1.87
C THR A 202 7.86 -9.05 -3.07
N ALA A 203 7.96 -8.48 -4.27
CA ALA A 203 7.54 -9.08 -5.53
C ALA A 203 8.71 -9.38 -6.47
N GLY A 204 9.94 -9.39 -5.97
CA GLY A 204 11.18 -9.44 -6.74
C GLY A 204 11.19 -10.43 -7.89
N GLY A 205 11.57 -9.97 -9.09
CA GLY A 205 11.67 -10.74 -10.33
C GLY A 205 10.33 -11.13 -10.98
N ARG A 206 9.18 -10.61 -10.49
CA ARG A 206 7.84 -10.99 -10.98
C ARG A 206 7.13 -9.80 -11.64
N TYR A 207 7.69 -9.28 -12.70
CA TYR A 207 7.14 -8.19 -13.50
C TYR A 207 6.75 -8.71 -14.90
N PRO A 208 5.83 -8.03 -15.63
CA PRO A 208 5.53 -8.38 -17.02
C PRO A 208 6.77 -8.16 -17.87
N ASN A 209 7.03 -9.11 -18.76
CA ASN A 209 8.20 -9.06 -19.65
C ASN A 209 7.81 -8.67 -21.08
N SER A 210 6.58 -8.20 -21.29
CA SER A 210 6.06 -7.80 -22.59
C SER A 210 6.70 -6.50 -23.04
N ASN A 211 7.31 -6.52 -24.22
CA ASN A 211 7.81 -5.33 -24.91
C ASN A 211 8.83 -4.47 -24.11
N GLY A 212 9.46 -5.03 -23.08
CA GLY A 212 10.42 -4.32 -22.25
C GLY A 212 9.86 -3.17 -21.41
N MET A 213 8.52 -3.05 -21.32
CA MET A 213 7.88 -1.99 -20.54
C MET A 213 8.16 -2.13 -19.05
N GLU A 214 8.50 -1.01 -18.45
CA GLU A 214 8.68 -0.94 -17.00
C GLU A 214 7.36 -1.05 -16.26
N SER A 215 7.44 -1.51 -15.03
CA SER A 215 6.27 -1.62 -14.15
C SER A 215 6.63 -1.22 -12.72
N PHE A 216 5.62 -0.82 -11.98
CA PHE A 216 5.71 -0.52 -10.55
C PHE A 216 4.60 -1.25 -9.81
N GLY A 217 4.72 -1.40 -8.50
CA GLY A 217 3.64 -2.00 -7.73
C GLY A 217 3.94 -2.14 -6.25
N LYS A 218 2.92 -2.61 -5.52
CA LYS A 218 3.01 -2.84 -4.08
C LYS A 218 2.21 -4.06 -3.68
N THR A 219 2.80 -4.90 -2.85
CA THR A 219 2.16 -6.03 -2.19
C THR A 219 1.41 -5.59 -0.95
N GLY A 220 0.33 -6.27 -0.61
CA GLY A 220 -0.40 -6.16 0.65
C GLY A 220 -0.69 -7.54 1.23
N THR A 221 -0.54 -7.68 2.54
CA THR A 221 -0.85 -8.90 3.27
C THR A 221 -1.46 -8.52 4.61
N ALA A 222 -2.71 -8.91 4.84
CA ALA A 222 -3.35 -8.74 6.12
C ALA A 222 -2.85 -9.78 7.13
N SER A 223 -3.09 -9.53 8.41
CA SER A 223 -2.79 -10.49 9.48
C SER A 223 -3.49 -11.82 9.21
N ASP A 224 -2.81 -12.93 9.50
CA ASP A 224 -3.28 -14.29 9.29
C ASP A 224 -3.63 -14.60 7.81
N GLU A 225 -3.00 -13.90 6.85
CA GLU A 225 -3.23 -14.05 5.41
C GLU A 225 -4.73 -14.05 5.02
N LYS A 226 -5.53 -13.19 5.66
CA LYS A 226 -6.97 -13.07 5.38
C LYS A 226 -7.24 -12.33 4.08
N ASP A 227 -6.40 -11.35 3.76
CA ASP A 227 -6.44 -10.57 2.53
C ASP A 227 -5.05 -10.49 1.93
N LEU A 228 -4.96 -10.86 0.67
CA LEU A 228 -3.75 -10.76 -0.12
C LEU A 228 -3.98 -9.81 -1.29
N TRP A 229 -3.05 -8.88 -1.47
CA TRP A 229 -3.16 -7.82 -2.45
C TRP A 229 -1.90 -7.68 -3.29
N PHE A 230 -2.10 -7.33 -4.53
CA PHE A 230 -1.10 -6.67 -5.34
C PHE A 230 -1.75 -5.57 -6.18
N VAL A 231 -1.17 -4.39 -6.16
CA VAL A 231 -1.57 -3.28 -7.03
C VAL A 231 -0.33 -2.82 -7.76
N GLY A 232 -0.44 -2.65 -9.06
CA GLY A 232 0.67 -2.20 -9.87
C GLY A 232 0.23 -1.73 -11.24
N GLY A 233 1.14 -1.08 -11.93
CA GLY A 233 0.90 -0.51 -13.24
C GLY A 233 2.10 -0.55 -14.16
N THR A 234 1.81 -0.31 -15.43
CA THR A 234 2.72 0.01 -16.50
C THR A 234 2.36 1.40 -17.03
N PRO A 235 3.07 1.96 -18.03
CA PRO A 235 2.68 3.22 -18.62
C PRO A 235 1.31 3.25 -19.29
N TYR A 236 0.63 2.11 -19.44
CA TYR A 236 -0.69 2.01 -20.06
C TYR A 236 -1.82 1.73 -19.07
N TYR A 237 -1.59 0.84 -18.11
CA TYR A 237 -2.64 0.33 -17.25
C TYR A 237 -2.20 0.23 -15.80
N VAL A 238 -3.14 0.47 -14.91
CA VAL A 238 -3.02 0.14 -13.48
C VAL A 238 -4.07 -0.88 -13.11
N THR A 239 -3.68 -1.92 -12.41
CA THR A 239 -4.58 -3.01 -12.00
C THR A 239 -4.37 -3.36 -10.53
N ALA A 240 -5.46 -3.69 -9.84
CA ALA A 240 -5.43 -4.25 -8.50
C ALA A 240 -5.94 -5.69 -8.52
N VAL A 241 -5.22 -6.56 -7.82
CA VAL A 241 -5.61 -7.96 -7.60
C VAL A 241 -5.79 -8.16 -6.11
N TRP A 242 -6.98 -8.57 -5.71
CA TRP A 242 -7.30 -8.99 -4.36
C TRP A 242 -7.64 -10.49 -4.34
N TRP A 243 -7.19 -11.17 -3.32
CA TRP A 243 -7.54 -12.54 -3.05
C TRP A 243 -7.82 -12.73 -1.56
N GLY A 244 -9.04 -13.14 -1.26
CA GLY A 244 -9.56 -13.31 0.08
C GLY A 244 -10.95 -13.92 0.06
N TYR A 245 -11.57 -13.99 1.21
CA TYR A 245 -12.98 -14.37 1.38
C TYR A 245 -13.80 -13.14 1.76
N ASP A 246 -15.05 -13.08 1.37
CA ASP A 246 -15.98 -11.99 1.73
C ASP A 246 -16.09 -11.81 3.25
N ALA A 247 -16.10 -12.90 4.00
CA ALA A 247 -15.90 -12.89 5.43
C ALA A 247 -14.41 -13.18 5.73
N PRO A 248 -13.71 -12.31 6.48
CA PRO A 248 -12.29 -12.47 6.74
C PRO A 248 -11.96 -13.84 7.34
N TYR A 249 -11.22 -14.65 6.61
CA TYR A 249 -10.84 -16.01 7.00
C TYR A 249 -9.37 -16.27 6.69
N ASP A 250 -8.69 -16.98 7.59
CA ASP A 250 -7.30 -17.38 7.41
C ASP A 250 -7.19 -18.40 6.27
N MET A 251 -6.72 -17.93 5.10
CA MET A 251 -6.59 -18.74 3.90
C MET A 251 -5.58 -19.89 4.04
N THR A 252 -4.65 -19.80 4.98
CA THR A 252 -3.66 -20.87 5.21
C THR A 252 -4.30 -22.15 5.70
N LYS A 253 -5.49 -22.06 6.33
CA LYS A 253 -6.23 -23.22 6.84
C LYS A 253 -6.88 -24.05 5.74
N THR A 254 -7.27 -23.40 4.63
CA THR A 254 -7.91 -24.09 3.49
C THR A 254 -6.94 -24.39 2.35
N LEU A 255 -6.06 -23.43 2.04
CA LEU A 255 -5.15 -23.52 0.88
C LEU A 255 -3.73 -23.99 1.26
N GLY A 256 -3.40 -23.96 2.57
CA GLY A 256 -2.06 -24.21 3.06
C GLY A 256 -1.11 -23.03 2.85
N LYS A 257 -0.06 -22.98 3.67
CA LYS A 257 0.92 -21.87 3.75
C LYS A 257 1.68 -21.59 2.44
N GLN A 258 1.71 -22.54 1.53
CA GLN A 258 2.42 -22.36 0.25
C GLN A 258 1.59 -21.59 -0.78
N GLN A 259 0.27 -21.74 -0.79
CA GLN A 259 -0.64 -21.15 -1.75
C GLN A 259 -1.18 -19.81 -1.24
N ALA A 260 -1.51 -19.72 0.04
CA ALA A 260 -1.97 -18.48 0.68
C ALA A 260 -0.80 -17.50 0.86
N LYS A 261 -0.28 -16.96 -0.24
CA LYS A 261 0.81 -15.97 -0.26
C LYS A 261 0.52 -14.85 -1.23
N THR A 262 0.91 -13.66 -0.88
CA THR A 262 0.84 -12.46 -1.73
C THR A 262 1.46 -12.68 -3.13
N ARG A 263 2.43 -13.59 -3.24
CA ARG A 263 3.00 -14.02 -4.53
C ARG A 263 1.93 -14.43 -5.54
N THR A 264 0.83 -15.04 -5.10
CA THR A 264 -0.27 -15.46 -5.99
C THR A 264 -0.91 -14.25 -6.67
N CYS A 265 -1.19 -13.17 -5.91
CA CYS A 265 -1.71 -11.93 -6.49
C CYS A 265 -0.71 -11.29 -7.47
N VAL A 266 0.58 -11.30 -7.16
CA VAL A 266 1.63 -10.80 -8.06
C VAL A 266 1.66 -11.60 -9.36
N MET A 267 1.57 -12.92 -9.30
CA MET A 267 1.58 -13.77 -10.49
C MET A 267 0.32 -13.62 -11.35
N ALA A 268 -0.85 -13.49 -10.73
CA ALA A 268 -2.10 -13.20 -11.42
C ALA A 268 -2.06 -11.84 -12.13
N TRP A 269 -1.56 -10.81 -11.42
CA TRP A 269 -1.35 -9.47 -11.99
C TRP A 269 -0.38 -9.52 -13.18
N LYS A 270 0.76 -10.19 -13.02
CA LYS A 270 1.75 -10.35 -14.09
C LYS A 270 1.15 -10.99 -15.33
N ALA A 271 0.44 -12.12 -15.17
CA ALA A 271 -0.18 -12.83 -16.27
C ALA A 271 -1.23 -11.98 -17.01
N LEU A 272 -2.06 -11.24 -16.25
CA LEU A 272 -3.03 -10.31 -16.82
C LEU A 272 -2.34 -9.21 -17.63
N MET A 273 -1.32 -8.55 -17.04
CA MET A 273 -0.62 -7.44 -17.69
C MET A 273 0.13 -7.88 -18.93
N GLU A 274 0.70 -9.09 -18.94
CA GLU A 274 1.34 -9.66 -20.15
C GLU A 274 0.36 -9.85 -21.30
N GLN A 275 -0.90 -10.19 -21.01
CA GLN A 275 -1.93 -10.37 -22.04
C GLN A 275 -2.49 -9.04 -22.54
N VAL A 276 -2.90 -8.14 -21.64
CA VAL A 276 -3.59 -6.90 -22.04
C VAL A 276 -2.68 -5.91 -22.74
N GLN A 277 -1.37 -6.05 -22.62
CA GLN A 277 -0.40 -5.14 -23.27
C GLN A 277 0.48 -5.82 -24.34
N ALA A 278 0.17 -7.08 -24.72
CA ALA A 278 1.00 -7.86 -25.65
C ALA A 278 1.26 -7.13 -26.99
N ASP A 279 0.23 -6.48 -27.53
CA ASP A 279 0.28 -5.79 -28.80
C ASP A 279 0.53 -4.28 -28.69
N LEU A 280 0.79 -3.77 -27.49
CA LEU A 280 1.03 -2.35 -27.30
C LEU A 280 2.51 -2.00 -27.54
N PRO A 281 2.80 -0.87 -28.21
CA PRO A 281 4.17 -0.43 -28.39
C PRO A 281 4.83 -0.06 -27.06
N TYR A 282 6.17 -0.09 -27.04
CA TYR A 282 6.91 0.36 -25.88
C TYR A 282 6.55 1.81 -25.51
N LYS A 283 6.33 2.03 -24.23
CA LYS A 283 6.12 3.36 -23.64
C LYS A 283 6.91 3.45 -22.32
N ALA A 284 7.64 4.54 -22.12
CA ALA A 284 8.33 4.81 -20.87
C ALA A 284 7.42 5.55 -19.89
N PHE A 285 7.72 5.46 -18.59
CA PHE A 285 7.15 6.39 -17.61
C PHE A 285 7.69 7.80 -17.85
N PRO A 286 6.89 8.86 -17.56
CA PRO A 286 7.37 10.22 -17.64
C PRO A 286 8.62 10.44 -16.79
N SER A 287 9.55 11.24 -17.29
CA SER A 287 10.66 11.78 -16.50
C SER A 287 10.23 13.07 -15.82
N SER A 288 10.91 13.44 -14.74
CA SER A 288 10.72 14.75 -14.11
C SER A 288 12.00 15.55 -14.12
N ALA A 289 11.91 16.81 -14.61
CA ALA A 289 13.06 17.71 -14.69
C ALA A 289 13.49 18.28 -13.32
N GLY A 290 12.59 18.26 -12.35
CA GLY A 290 12.86 18.70 -10.98
C GLY A 290 13.62 17.68 -10.12
N VAL A 291 13.77 16.43 -10.59
CA VAL A 291 14.44 15.36 -9.85
C VAL A 291 15.82 15.08 -10.43
N VAL A 292 16.82 15.19 -9.59
CA VAL A 292 18.22 14.86 -9.94
C VAL A 292 18.57 13.51 -9.34
N GLU A 293 18.84 12.52 -10.18
CA GLU A 293 19.42 11.24 -9.78
C GLU A 293 20.95 11.40 -9.59
N ARG A 294 21.45 11.10 -8.39
CA ARG A 294 22.88 11.17 -8.05
C ARG A 294 23.40 9.81 -7.64
#